data_acffa8b3df58bd37c3b4fe2426d8f51d
#
_entry.id   acffa8b3df58bd37c3b4fe2426d8f51d
#
_cell.length_a   1.000
_cell.length_b   1.000
_cell.length_c   1.000
_cell.angle_alpha   90.00
_cell.angle_beta   90.00
_cell.angle_gamma   90.00
#
_symmetry.space_group_name_H-M   'P 1'
#
loop_
_entity.id
_entity.type
_entity.pdbx_description
1 polymer ?
#
loop_
_entity_poly.entity_id
_entity_poly.type
_entity_poly.pdbx_seq_one_letter_code
_entity_poly.pdbx_strand_id
1 'polypeptide(L)'
;MVGIYKIQEDLGLTDPEILRAIEVHTVGSAQMSDLDKVVYVADYIEPNRNFPGVERAREIAHVSLNQAVAYETAHTVEHLAHKGLPIYPQTLETYNAYVHYLEKN
;
A
#
# COMPACT_ATOMS: atom_id res chain seq x y z
N MET A 1 -9.95 9.63 -6.34
CA MET A 1 -9.99 9.09 -5.00
C MET A 1 -10.64 10.06 -4.02
N VAL A 2 -11.80 9.66 -3.56
CA VAL A 2 -12.65 10.53 -2.74
C VAL A 2 -12.06 10.82 -1.37
N GLY A 3 -11.37 9.82 -0.76
CA GLY A 3 -10.87 9.94 0.60
C GLY A 3 -9.82 11.03 0.80
N ILE A 4 -8.94 11.24 -0.19
CA ILE A 4 -7.90 12.26 -0.10
C ILE A 4 -8.51 13.66 -0.04
N TYR A 5 -9.46 13.93 -0.92
CA TYR A 5 -10.10 15.24 -0.96
C TYR A 5 -10.91 15.52 0.31
N LYS A 6 -11.59 14.49 0.82
CA LYS A 6 -12.37 14.64 2.03
C LYS A 6 -11.49 14.93 3.25
N ILE A 7 -10.35 14.24 3.39
CA ILE A 7 -9.41 14.49 4.47
C ILE A 7 -8.86 15.90 4.38
N GLN A 8 -8.47 16.33 3.18
CA GLN A 8 -7.96 17.66 2.94
C GLN A 8 -8.99 18.74 3.30
N GLU A 9 -10.23 18.53 2.90
CA GLU A 9 -11.33 19.45 3.19
C GLU A 9 -11.65 19.48 4.67
N ASP A 10 -11.85 18.32 5.30
CA ASP A 10 -12.28 18.22 6.69
C ASP A 10 -11.20 18.70 7.67
N LEU A 11 -9.93 18.45 7.39
CA LEU A 11 -8.83 18.77 8.27
C LEU A 11 -8.06 20.02 7.86
N GLY A 12 -8.38 20.60 6.71
CA GLY A 12 -7.68 21.76 6.20
C GLY A 12 -6.22 21.50 5.87
N LEU A 13 -5.88 20.27 5.52
CA LEU A 13 -4.50 19.88 5.22
C LEU A 13 -4.06 20.46 3.89
N THR A 14 -3.00 21.27 3.90
CA THR A 14 -2.41 21.84 2.70
C THR A 14 -0.94 21.52 2.55
N ASP A 15 -0.35 20.82 3.55
CA ASP A 15 1.06 20.46 3.53
C ASP A 15 1.31 19.41 2.43
N PRO A 16 2.18 19.71 1.44
CA PRO A 16 2.44 18.76 0.35
C PRO A 16 3.01 17.42 0.81
N GLU A 17 3.81 17.39 1.87
CA GLU A 17 4.37 16.14 2.38
C GLU A 17 3.30 15.25 2.97
N ILE A 18 2.35 15.84 3.70
CA ILE A 18 1.23 15.08 4.27
C ILE A 18 0.32 14.57 3.16
N LEU A 19 0.01 15.42 2.17
CA LEU A 19 -0.82 15.02 1.04
C LEU A 19 -0.17 13.91 0.23
N ARG A 20 1.15 13.99 0.03
CA ARG A 20 1.89 12.93 -0.65
C ARG A 20 1.82 11.61 0.12
N ALA A 21 1.99 11.65 1.44
CA ALA A 21 1.94 10.44 2.26
C ALA A 21 0.57 9.78 2.18
N ILE A 22 -0.51 10.57 2.20
CA ILE A 22 -1.87 10.06 2.06
C ILE A 22 -2.07 9.40 0.69
N GLU A 23 -1.57 10.03 -0.37
CA GLU A 23 -1.67 9.49 -1.73
C GLU A 23 -0.90 8.17 -1.86
N VAL A 24 0.35 8.14 -1.40
CA VAL A 24 1.21 6.96 -1.45
C VAL A 24 0.61 5.81 -0.65
N HIS A 25 -0.01 6.12 0.50
CA HIS A 25 -0.71 5.14 1.33
C HIS A 25 -1.79 4.38 0.54
N THR A 26 -2.41 5.03 -0.42
CA THR A 26 -3.52 4.42 -1.18
C THR A 26 -3.05 3.57 -2.35
N VAL A 27 -2.10 4.04 -3.14
CA VAL A 27 -1.70 3.38 -4.40
C VAL A 27 -0.24 2.95 -4.42
N GLY A 28 0.54 3.37 -3.41
CA GLY A 28 1.97 3.08 -3.38
C GLY A 28 2.77 3.96 -4.33
N SER A 29 4.04 3.68 -4.45
CA SER A 29 4.96 4.35 -5.36
C SER A 29 6.17 3.45 -5.58
N ALA A 30 6.81 3.55 -6.74
CA ALA A 30 8.05 2.86 -7.01
C ALA A 30 9.19 3.35 -6.10
N GLN A 31 9.07 4.58 -5.59
CA GLN A 31 10.06 5.17 -4.70
C GLN A 31 9.37 5.69 -3.44
N MET A 32 9.39 4.86 -2.39
CA MET A 32 8.80 5.21 -1.10
C MET A 32 9.90 5.41 -0.06
N SER A 33 9.77 6.50 0.73
CA SER A 33 10.58 6.68 1.93
C SER A 33 10.18 5.63 2.98
N ASP A 34 10.97 5.49 4.04
CA ASP A 34 10.60 4.58 5.14
C ASP A 34 9.25 4.96 5.75
N LEU A 35 8.99 6.27 5.90
CA LEU A 35 7.70 6.74 6.40
C LEU A 35 6.56 6.35 5.46
N ASP A 36 6.76 6.54 4.16
CA ASP A 36 5.75 6.16 3.15
C ASP A 36 5.41 4.66 3.26
N LYS A 37 6.43 3.82 3.43
CA LYS A 37 6.25 2.37 3.57
C LYS A 37 5.48 2.02 4.84
N VAL A 38 5.81 2.68 5.95
CA VAL A 38 5.11 2.45 7.23
C VAL A 38 3.63 2.78 7.09
N VAL A 39 3.30 3.93 6.50
CA VAL A 39 1.91 4.35 6.31
C VAL A 39 1.18 3.39 5.39
N TYR A 40 1.81 3.02 4.27
CA TYR A 40 1.23 2.11 3.28
C TYR A 40 0.89 0.75 3.89
N VAL A 41 1.84 0.17 4.63
CA VAL A 41 1.69 -1.15 5.24
C VAL A 41 0.75 -1.11 6.45
N ALA A 42 0.85 -0.07 7.28
CA ALA A 42 0.07 0.03 8.52
C ALA A 42 -1.43 -0.04 8.26
N ASP A 43 -1.91 0.63 7.22
CA ASP A 43 -3.33 0.57 6.88
C ASP A 43 -3.76 -0.84 6.47
N TYR A 44 -2.90 -1.52 5.71
CA TYR A 44 -3.20 -2.85 5.20
C TYR A 44 -3.33 -3.89 6.32
N ILE A 45 -2.49 -3.77 7.35
CA ILE A 45 -2.45 -4.74 8.46
C ILE A 45 -3.13 -4.24 9.73
N GLU A 46 -3.89 -3.15 9.64
CA GLU A 46 -4.58 -2.54 10.77
C GLU A 46 -5.40 -3.62 11.51
N PRO A 47 -5.42 -3.60 12.89
CA PRO A 47 -6.00 -4.70 13.68
C PRO A 47 -7.45 -5.05 13.34
N ASN A 48 -8.25 -4.09 12.87
CA ASN A 48 -9.63 -4.35 12.51
C ASN A 48 -9.79 -4.96 11.12
N ARG A 49 -8.71 -5.02 10.34
CA ARG A 49 -8.73 -5.65 9.02
C ARG A 49 -8.77 -7.16 9.16
N ASN A 50 -9.68 -7.78 8.44
CA ASN A 50 -9.81 -9.23 8.45
C ASN A 50 -10.08 -9.72 7.03
N PHE A 51 -9.04 -10.24 6.38
CA PHE A 51 -9.12 -10.79 5.03
C PHE A 51 -8.15 -11.97 4.90
N PRO A 52 -8.35 -12.86 3.92
CA PRO A 52 -7.42 -13.96 3.72
C PRO A 52 -6.00 -13.46 3.50
N GLY A 53 -5.07 -13.95 4.31
CA GLY A 53 -3.66 -13.57 4.22
C GLY A 53 -3.24 -12.41 5.12
N VAL A 54 -4.16 -11.78 5.87
CA VAL A 54 -3.80 -10.65 6.74
C VAL A 54 -2.79 -11.05 7.83
N GLU A 55 -2.92 -12.24 8.39
CA GLU A 55 -1.97 -12.71 9.42
C GLU A 55 -0.57 -12.88 8.84
N ARG A 56 -0.47 -13.40 7.62
CA ARG A 56 0.81 -13.53 6.94
C ARG A 56 1.40 -12.15 6.65
N ALA A 57 0.57 -11.19 6.26
CA ALA A 57 1.02 -9.81 6.03
C ALA A 57 1.60 -9.20 7.32
N ARG A 58 0.96 -9.44 8.46
CA ARG A 58 1.45 -8.96 9.77
C ARG A 58 2.79 -9.58 10.13
N GLU A 59 2.95 -10.88 9.92
CA GLU A 59 4.22 -11.57 10.16
C GLU A 59 5.33 -10.98 9.29
N ILE A 60 5.07 -10.79 8.01
CA ILE A 60 6.04 -10.23 7.07
C ILE A 60 6.43 -8.81 7.48
N ALA A 61 5.47 -8.00 7.91
CA ALA A 61 5.72 -6.61 8.32
C ALA A 61 6.68 -6.54 9.52
N HIS A 62 6.65 -7.53 10.41
CA HIS A 62 7.59 -7.59 11.53
C HIS A 62 9.02 -7.91 11.10
N VAL A 63 9.19 -8.51 9.95
CA VAL A 63 10.51 -8.92 9.44
C VAL A 63 11.08 -7.87 8.50
N SER A 64 10.29 -7.36 7.56
CA SER A 64 10.77 -6.45 6.53
C SER A 64 9.64 -5.62 5.95
N LEU A 65 9.79 -4.30 6.01
CA LEU A 65 8.84 -3.39 5.37
C LEU A 65 8.83 -3.57 3.85
N ASN A 66 9.99 -3.80 3.24
CA ASN A 66 10.07 -4.00 1.79
C ASN A 66 9.31 -5.25 1.35
N GLN A 67 9.44 -6.34 2.11
CA GLN A 67 8.68 -7.55 1.83
C GLN A 67 7.18 -7.33 2.05
N ALA A 68 6.81 -6.56 3.07
CA ALA A 68 5.41 -6.24 3.33
C ALA A 68 4.79 -5.42 2.21
N VAL A 69 5.52 -4.42 1.69
CA VAL A 69 5.08 -3.64 0.54
C VAL A 69 4.85 -4.54 -0.67
N ALA A 70 5.81 -5.43 -0.95
CA ALA A 70 5.71 -6.36 -2.06
C ALA A 70 4.50 -7.29 -1.90
N TYR A 71 4.30 -7.83 -0.72
CA TYR A 71 3.19 -8.72 -0.41
C TYR A 71 1.84 -8.03 -0.62
N GLU A 72 1.69 -6.84 -0.02
CA GLU A 72 0.46 -6.05 -0.15
C GLU A 72 0.16 -5.72 -1.61
N THR A 73 1.15 -5.24 -2.34
CA THR A 73 0.96 -4.81 -3.73
C THR A 73 0.63 -5.99 -4.63
N ALA A 74 1.32 -7.12 -4.46
CA ALA A 74 1.04 -8.33 -5.23
C ALA A 74 -0.39 -8.82 -5.00
N HIS A 75 -0.85 -8.83 -3.76
CA HIS A 75 -2.21 -9.24 -3.43
C HIS A 75 -3.25 -8.27 -3.97
N THR A 76 -2.95 -6.98 -3.95
CA THR A 76 -3.84 -5.97 -4.50
C THR A 76 -4.00 -6.15 -6.01
N VAL A 77 -2.90 -6.34 -6.73
CA VAL A 77 -2.92 -6.56 -8.18
C VAL A 77 -3.71 -7.83 -8.51
N GLU A 78 -3.43 -8.92 -7.79
CA GLU A 78 -4.12 -10.19 -7.99
C GLU A 78 -5.63 -10.05 -7.76
N HIS A 79 -6.02 -9.39 -6.67
CA HIS A 79 -7.41 -9.19 -6.31
C HIS A 79 -8.15 -8.37 -7.38
N LEU A 80 -7.57 -7.26 -7.82
CA LEU A 80 -8.17 -6.41 -8.84
C LEU A 80 -8.29 -7.14 -10.17
N ALA A 81 -7.24 -7.86 -10.57
CA ALA A 81 -7.24 -8.62 -11.82
C ALA A 81 -8.29 -9.73 -11.77
N HIS A 82 -8.40 -10.42 -10.64
CA HIS A 82 -9.39 -11.49 -10.47
C HIS A 82 -10.82 -10.97 -10.60
N LYS A 83 -11.07 -9.77 -10.10
CA LYS A 83 -12.40 -9.13 -10.19
C LYS A 83 -12.63 -8.42 -11.52
N GLY A 84 -11.65 -8.38 -12.41
CA GLY A 84 -11.78 -7.67 -13.67
C GLY A 84 -11.81 -6.16 -13.52
N LEU A 85 -11.23 -5.62 -12.45
CA LEU A 85 -11.20 -4.19 -12.17
C LEU A 85 -9.90 -3.57 -12.70
N PRO A 86 -9.95 -2.27 -13.07
CA PRO A 86 -8.76 -1.59 -13.53
C PRO A 86 -7.70 -1.50 -12.42
N ILE A 87 -6.43 -1.54 -12.82
CA ILE A 87 -5.30 -1.37 -11.91
C ILE A 87 -4.63 -0.05 -12.26
N TYR A 88 -4.44 0.81 -11.26
CA TYR A 88 -3.76 2.09 -11.47
C TYR A 88 -2.32 1.83 -11.93
N PRO A 89 -1.82 2.60 -12.92
CA PRO A 89 -0.42 2.45 -13.35
C PRO A 89 0.57 2.56 -12.20
N GLN A 90 0.32 3.43 -11.24
CA GLN A 90 1.17 3.62 -10.07
C GLN A 90 1.24 2.36 -9.18
N THR A 91 0.14 1.62 -9.08
CA THR A 91 0.13 0.33 -8.36
C THR A 91 1.00 -0.69 -9.06
N LEU A 92 0.94 -0.76 -10.40
CA LEU A 92 1.80 -1.65 -11.18
C LEU A 92 3.27 -1.26 -11.06
N GLU A 93 3.58 0.02 -11.07
CA GLU A 93 4.95 0.51 -10.85
C GLU A 93 5.48 0.07 -9.49
N THR A 94 4.64 0.18 -8.46
CA THR A 94 4.99 -0.27 -7.11
C THR A 94 5.25 -1.77 -7.10
N TYR A 95 4.37 -2.54 -7.71
CA TYR A 95 4.53 -3.99 -7.83
C TYR A 95 5.87 -4.33 -8.49
N ASN A 96 6.15 -3.71 -9.63
CA ASN A 96 7.38 -3.99 -10.38
C ASN A 96 8.64 -3.60 -9.59
N ALA A 97 8.57 -2.53 -8.80
CA ALA A 97 9.70 -2.06 -8.01
C ALA A 97 10.00 -2.94 -6.80
N TYR A 98 8.98 -3.56 -6.20
CA TYR A 98 9.12 -4.28 -4.94
C TYR A 98 8.98 -5.79 -5.04
N VAL A 99 8.51 -6.33 -6.16
CA VAL A 99 8.21 -7.76 -6.29
C VAL A 99 9.43 -8.65 -6.02
N HIS A 100 10.64 -8.14 -6.28
CA HIS A 100 11.87 -8.92 -6.04
C HIS A 100 12.14 -9.18 -4.55
N TYR A 101 11.46 -8.48 -3.65
CA TYR A 101 11.57 -8.76 -2.22
C TYR A 101 10.72 -9.95 -1.77
N LEU A 102 9.79 -10.42 -2.62
CA LEU A 102 9.00 -11.59 -2.28
C LEU A 102 9.87 -12.84 -2.22
N GLU A 103 9.64 -13.68 -1.21
CA GLU A 103 10.31 -14.96 -1.14
C GLU A 103 9.80 -15.85 -2.26
N LYS A 104 10.74 -16.42 -3.01
CA LYS A 104 10.42 -17.37 -4.08
C LYS A 104 10.61 -18.77 -3.53
N ASN A 105 9.53 -19.51 -3.51
CA ASN A 105 9.58 -20.92 -3.14
C ASN A 105 9.64 -21.78 -4.38
#